data_26554799919c19f1ee183923c1f8e481
#
_entry.id   26554799919c19f1ee183923c1f8e481
#
_cell.length_a   1.000
_cell.length_b   1.000
_cell.length_c   1.000
_cell.angle_alpha   90.00
_cell.angle_beta   90.00
_cell.angle_gamma   90.00
#
_symmetry.space_group_name_H-M   'P 1'
#
loop_
_entity.id
_entity.type
_entity.pdbx_description
1 polymer ?
#
loop_
_entity_poly.entity_id
_entity_poly.type
_entity_poly.pdbx_seq_one_letter_code
_entity_poly.pdbx_strand_id
1 'polypeptide(L)'
;MKEEMKVDIDTFDYIFYNYGMNLYGNMPLIEPLETKEERKVEDFVIVIDTSMSCKGELVQKFLEETYSVLSESESFFRRIHVHILQCDEKIQSDVVIENAMQLKEYMSHFTVKGGGGTDFRPAFAYVEQLMRAKKFTKLRGLIYFTDGYGIYPAKMPPYETAFVFMKEDYQDIDVPPWAIRLILDEEDLESV
;
A
#
# COMPACT_ATOMS: atom_id res chain seq x y z
N MET A 1 4.66 6.49 -8.55
CA MET A 1 4.91 5.15 -9.13
C MET A 1 6.26 5.19 -9.83
N LYS A 2 7.25 4.44 -9.41
CA LYS A 2 8.52 4.33 -10.13
C LYS A 2 8.41 3.13 -11.06
N GLU A 3 8.41 3.38 -12.36
CA GLU A 3 8.58 2.35 -13.38
C GLU A 3 10.02 1.85 -13.32
N GLU A 4 10.23 0.60 -13.00
CA GLU A 4 11.55 -0.04 -13.12
C GLU A 4 11.64 -0.62 -14.54
N MET A 5 12.48 -0.03 -15.36
CA MET A 5 12.83 -0.56 -16.68
C MET A 5 13.78 -1.74 -16.51
N LYS A 6 13.40 -2.91 -17.01
CA LYS A 6 14.28 -4.07 -17.15
C LYS A 6 14.54 -4.35 -18.60
N VAL A 7 15.79 -4.59 -18.94
CA VAL A 7 16.18 -5.09 -20.25
C VAL A 7 15.66 -6.53 -20.39
N ASP A 8 14.83 -6.76 -21.38
CA ASP A 8 14.34 -8.11 -21.72
C ASP A 8 15.28 -8.71 -22.76
N ILE A 9 16.13 -9.65 -22.32
CA ILE A 9 17.16 -10.28 -23.16
C ILE A 9 16.52 -11.29 -24.12
N ASP A 10 15.29 -11.73 -23.88
CA ASP A 10 14.63 -12.78 -24.67
C ASP A 10 13.72 -12.25 -25.79
N THR A 11 13.49 -10.94 -25.86
CA THR A 11 12.70 -10.32 -26.93
C THR A 11 13.56 -9.38 -27.77
N PHE A 12 13.49 -9.52 -29.09
CA PHE A 12 14.28 -8.76 -30.04
C PHE A 12 13.40 -7.73 -30.77
N ASP A 13 13.96 -6.57 -31.02
CA ASP A 13 13.34 -5.57 -31.91
C ASP A 13 13.63 -5.93 -33.36
N TYR A 14 12.60 -6.42 -34.06
CA TYR A 14 12.69 -6.78 -35.47
C TYR A 14 12.68 -5.59 -36.43
N ILE A 15 12.46 -4.38 -35.94
CA ILE A 15 12.44 -3.16 -36.78
C ILE A 15 13.83 -2.93 -37.36
N PHE A 16 14.85 -3.06 -36.54
CA PHE A 16 16.26 -2.90 -36.97
C PHE A 16 16.81 -4.09 -37.76
N TYR A 17 16.21 -5.28 -37.64
CA TYR A 17 16.63 -6.43 -38.40
C TYR A 17 16.57 -6.19 -39.93
N ASN A 18 15.43 -5.74 -40.42
CA ASN A 18 15.24 -5.45 -41.85
C ASN A 18 16.11 -4.26 -42.32
N TYR A 19 16.30 -3.27 -41.45
CA TYR A 19 17.14 -2.13 -41.76
C TYR A 19 18.62 -2.50 -41.86
N GLY A 20 19.13 -3.34 -40.97
CA GLY A 20 20.48 -3.88 -41.00
C GLY A 20 20.74 -4.74 -42.22
N MET A 21 19.82 -5.60 -42.60
CA MET A 21 19.91 -6.44 -43.82
C MET A 21 19.96 -5.63 -45.09
N ASN A 22 19.22 -4.51 -45.18
CA ASN A 22 19.20 -3.64 -46.35
C ASN A 22 20.46 -2.78 -46.49
N LEU A 23 21.05 -2.29 -45.37
CA LEU A 23 22.18 -1.38 -45.36
C LEU A 23 23.54 -2.11 -45.38
N TYR A 24 23.68 -3.23 -44.72
CA TYR A 24 24.95 -3.90 -44.45
C TYR A 24 25.05 -5.30 -45.09
N GLY A 25 24.12 -5.65 -45.92
CA GLY A 25 24.18 -6.92 -46.73
C GLY A 25 24.16 -8.17 -45.91
N ASN A 26 23.93 -8.91 -45.30
CA ASN A 26 23.98 -10.10 -44.48
C ASN A 26 24.37 -9.89 -43.02
N MET A 27 24.36 -8.67 -42.50
CA MET A 27 24.60 -8.41 -41.08
C MET A 27 23.27 -8.01 -40.39
N PRO A 28 22.57 -8.93 -39.70
CA PRO A 28 21.38 -8.58 -38.95
C PRO A 28 21.83 -7.77 -37.74
N LEU A 29 21.32 -6.56 -37.62
CA LEU A 29 21.40 -5.81 -36.37
C LEU A 29 20.27 -6.34 -35.48
N ILE A 30 20.63 -7.13 -34.49
CA ILE A 30 19.72 -7.66 -33.49
C ILE A 30 19.97 -6.87 -32.23
N GLU A 31 19.06 -5.97 -31.91
CA GLU A 31 19.05 -5.28 -30.63
C GLU A 31 17.98 -5.90 -29.72
N PRO A 32 18.30 -6.18 -28.45
CA PRO A 32 17.28 -6.55 -27.50
C PRO A 32 16.32 -5.37 -27.31
N LEU A 33 15.04 -5.64 -27.15
CA LEU A 33 14.08 -4.60 -26.73
C LEU A 33 14.58 -3.96 -25.44
N GLU A 34 15.00 -2.71 -25.54
CA GLU A 34 15.71 -2.01 -24.44
C GLU A 34 14.89 -1.91 -23.18
N THR A 35 13.55 -2.01 -23.27
CA THR A 35 12.70 -1.80 -22.11
C THR A 35 11.38 -2.55 -22.22
N LYS A 36 11.15 -3.46 -21.28
CA LYS A 36 9.84 -3.96 -20.97
C LYS A 36 9.35 -3.31 -19.68
N GLU A 37 8.25 -2.58 -19.77
CA GLU A 37 7.56 -2.12 -18.56
C GLU A 37 7.01 -3.33 -17.81
N GLU A 38 7.77 -3.86 -16.86
CA GLU A 38 7.22 -4.78 -15.87
C GLU A 38 6.50 -3.94 -14.80
N ARG A 39 5.19 -3.85 -14.91
CA ARG A 39 4.34 -3.29 -13.85
C ARG A 39 4.31 -4.29 -12.70
N LYS A 40 5.22 -4.11 -11.75
CA LYS A 40 5.22 -4.92 -10.54
C LYS A 40 4.00 -4.58 -9.70
N VAL A 41 3.35 -5.60 -9.18
CA VAL A 41 2.36 -5.47 -8.11
C VAL A 41 3.05 -4.81 -6.92
N GLU A 42 2.54 -3.69 -6.48
CA GLU A 42 3.00 -3.06 -5.25
C GLU A 42 2.10 -3.50 -4.10
N ASP A 43 2.73 -4.04 -3.08
CA ASP A 43 2.03 -4.51 -1.90
C ASP A 43 1.99 -3.39 -0.85
N PHE A 44 0.82 -3.16 -0.26
CA PHE A 44 0.60 -2.23 0.84
C PHE A 44 -0.12 -2.91 1.99
N VAL A 45 0.08 -2.39 3.18
CA VAL A 45 -0.69 -2.76 4.36
C VAL A 45 -1.36 -1.51 4.90
N ILE A 46 -2.65 -1.58 5.10
CA ILE A 46 -3.46 -0.57 5.80
C ILE A 46 -3.86 -1.18 7.13
N VAL A 47 -3.47 -0.55 8.22
CA VAL A 47 -3.88 -0.95 9.57
C VAL A 47 -4.86 0.07 10.11
N ILE A 48 -6.00 -0.42 10.55
CA ILE A 48 -7.05 0.35 11.15
C ILE A 48 -7.04 0.06 12.65
N ASP A 49 -6.81 1.09 13.45
CA ASP A 49 -6.98 1.03 14.88
C ASP A 49 -8.46 0.85 15.22
N THR A 50 -8.77 -0.20 15.96
CA THR A 50 -10.12 -0.52 16.40
C THR A 50 -10.26 -0.45 17.92
N SER A 51 -9.39 0.32 18.58
CA SER A 51 -9.51 0.63 20.00
C SER A 51 -10.79 1.42 20.30
N MET A 52 -11.18 1.47 21.56
CA MET A 52 -12.44 2.12 21.98
C MET A 52 -12.50 3.62 21.66
N SER A 53 -11.37 4.27 21.48
CA SER A 53 -11.25 5.70 21.15
C SER A 53 -11.47 6.00 19.67
N CYS A 54 -11.22 5.03 18.78
CA CYS A 54 -11.39 5.22 17.35
C CYS A 54 -12.85 5.07 16.91
N LYS A 55 -13.45 6.14 16.41
CA LYS A 55 -14.84 6.16 15.93
C LYS A 55 -14.93 5.49 14.55
N GLY A 56 -15.86 4.55 14.39
CA GLY A 56 -16.06 3.82 13.13
C GLY A 56 -16.41 4.71 11.93
N GLU A 57 -17.06 5.85 12.15
CA GLU A 57 -17.38 6.83 11.10
C GLU A 57 -16.12 7.44 10.47
N LEU A 58 -15.10 7.76 11.27
CA LEU A 58 -13.82 8.30 10.79
C LEU A 58 -13.06 7.25 9.96
N VAL A 59 -13.09 6.00 10.40
CA VAL A 59 -12.47 4.90 9.67
C VAL A 59 -13.15 4.71 8.32
N GLN A 60 -14.46 4.83 8.25
CA GLN A 60 -15.22 4.70 7.02
C GLN A 60 -14.86 5.83 6.04
N LYS A 61 -14.83 7.09 6.49
CA LYS A 61 -14.39 8.23 5.68
C LYS A 61 -12.97 8.00 5.13
N PHE A 62 -12.03 7.56 5.97
CA PHE A 62 -10.66 7.26 5.53
C PHE A 62 -10.62 6.19 4.43
N LEU A 63 -11.41 5.13 4.56
CA LEU A 63 -11.50 4.09 3.54
C LEU A 63 -12.12 4.60 2.25
N GLU A 64 -13.12 5.47 2.33
CA GLU A 64 -13.76 6.13 1.18
C GLU A 64 -12.76 7.01 0.43
N GLU A 65 -11.98 7.82 1.13
CA GLU A 65 -10.91 8.62 0.54
C GLU A 65 -9.80 7.76 -0.07
N THR A 66 -9.38 6.73 0.65
CA THR A 66 -8.43 5.76 0.11
C THR A 66 -8.95 5.15 -1.20
N TYR A 67 -10.25 4.83 -1.25
CA TYR A 67 -10.89 4.34 -2.48
C TYR A 67 -10.90 5.40 -3.57
N SER A 68 -11.23 6.66 -3.27
CA SER A 68 -11.26 7.76 -4.23
C SER A 68 -9.89 7.95 -4.87
N VAL A 69 -8.85 8.13 -4.07
CA VAL A 69 -7.46 8.29 -4.53
C VAL A 69 -6.99 7.10 -5.37
N LEU A 70 -7.35 5.89 -4.96
CA LEU A 70 -7.01 4.68 -5.70
C LEU A 70 -7.82 4.57 -6.99
N SER A 71 -9.07 5.04 -7.03
CA SER A 71 -9.95 4.94 -8.20
C SER A 71 -9.57 5.92 -9.32
N GLU A 72 -8.98 7.04 -9.00
CA GLU A 72 -8.53 8.02 -9.99
C GLU A 72 -7.36 7.51 -10.85
N SER A 73 -6.56 6.59 -10.33
CA SER A 73 -5.47 6.01 -11.11
C SER A 73 -5.88 4.69 -11.76
N GLU A 74 -6.35 4.72 -13.02
CA GLU A 74 -6.69 3.53 -13.82
C GLU A 74 -5.58 2.47 -13.87
N SER A 75 -4.33 2.89 -13.74
CA SER A 75 -3.18 2.01 -13.70
C SER A 75 -2.98 1.33 -12.36
N PHE A 76 -3.43 1.93 -11.28
CA PHE A 76 -3.26 1.41 -9.92
C PHE A 76 -4.15 0.18 -9.69
N PHE A 77 -5.41 0.23 -10.10
CA PHE A 77 -6.37 -0.87 -9.91
C PHE A 77 -6.08 -2.14 -10.70
N ARG A 78 -5.22 -2.09 -11.68
CA ARG A 78 -4.91 -3.29 -12.46
C ARG A 78 -4.03 -4.29 -11.72
N ARG A 79 -3.29 -3.86 -10.67
CA ARG A 79 -2.37 -4.73 -9.93
C ARG A 79 -2.07 -4.17 -8.52
N ILE A 80 -3.07 -4.09 -7.67
CA ILE A 80 -2.87 -3.82 -6.24
C ILE A 80 -2.96 -5.13 -5.47
N HIS A 81 -2.23 -5.17 -4.37
CA HIS A 81 -2.34 -6.21 -3.36
C HIS A 81 -2.24 -5.52 -2.00
N VAL A 82 -3.39 -5.29 -1.38
CA VAL A 82 -3.49 -4.53 -0.13
C VAL A 82 -4.06 -5.43 0.95
N HIS A 83 -3.35 -5.55 2.07
CA HIS A 83 -3.88 -6.12 3.29
C HIS A 83 -4.52 -5.03 4.13
N ILE A 84 -5.80 -5.18 4.47
CA ILE A 84 -6.49 -4.32 5.42
C ILE A 84 -6.62 -5.07 6.75
N LEU A 85 -5.87 -4.60 7.73
CA LEU A 85 -5.82 -5.18 9.07
C LEU A 85 -6.68 -4.34 10.02
N GLN A 86 -7.47 -4.98 10.84
CA GLN A 86 -8.07 -4.35 12.01
C GLN A 86 -7.29 -4.81 13.24
N CYS A 87 -6.82 -3.86 14.04
CA CYS A 87 -5.96 -4.13 15.18
C CYS A 87 -6.32 -3.21 16.35
N ASP A 88 -6.47 -3.78 17.52
CA ASP A 88 -6.44 -3.08 18.81
C ASP A 88 -5.16 -3.47 19.56
N GLU A 89 -5.19 -4.26 20.60
CA GLU A 89 -4.02 -4.90 21.22
C GLU A 89 -3.63 -6.24 20.57
N LYS A 90 -4.39 -6.67 19.54
CA LYS A 90 -4.15 -7.87 18.72
C LYS A 90 -4.81 -7.72 17.34
N ILE A 91 -4.42 -8.56 16.40
CA ILE A 91 -5.06 -8.60 15.08
C ILE A 91 -6.46 -9.19 15.21
N GLN A 92 -7.46 -8.41 14.83
CA GLN A 92 -8.87 -8.78 14.84
C GLN A 92 -9.34 -9.33 13.49
N SER A 93 -8.80 -8.78 12.39
CA SER A 93 -9.06 -9.28 11.04
C SER A 93 -7.95 -8.91 10.07
N ASP A 94 -7.80 -9.71 9.03
CA ASP A 94 -6.94 -9.46 7.85
C ASP A 94 -7.76 -9.76 6.61
N VAL A 95 -7.93 -8.77 5.75
CA VAL A 95 -8.64 -8.89 4.48
C VAL A 95 -7.72 -8.46 3.36
N VAL A 96 -7.58 -9.30 2.35
CA VAL A 96 -6.77 -9.01 1.16
C VAL A 96 -7.64 -8.42 0.06
N ILE A 97 -7.22 -7.29 -0.47
CA ILE A 97 -7.87 -6.57 -1.56
C ILE A 97 -6.95 -6.59 -2.77
N GLU A 98 -7.43 -7.15 -3.86
CA GLU A 98 -6.68 -7.27 -5.12
C GLU A 98 -7.24 -6.39 -6.25
N ASN A 99 -8.41 -5.79 -6.03
CA ASN A 99 -9.06 -4.90 -7.00
C ASN A 99 -10.07 -3.95 -6.34
N ALA A 100 -10.47 -2.93 -7.09
CA ALA A 100 -11.43 -1.91 -6.64
C ALA A 100 -12.79 -2.47 -6.22
N MET A 101 -13.25 -3.53 -6.88
CA MET A 101 -14.55 -4.11 -6.58
C MET A 101 -14.55 -4.75 -5.19
N GLN A 102 -13.49 -5.48 -4.85
CA GLN A 102 -13.32 -6.06 -3.51
C GLN A 102 -13.21 -4.98 -2.44
N LEU A 103 -12.52 -3.86 -2.73
CA LEU A 103 -12.44 -2.74 -1.78
C LEU A 103 -13.83 -2.14 -1.54
N LYS A 104 -14.59 -1.90 -2.61
CA LYS A 104 -15.97 -1.39 -2.52
C LYS A 104 -16.89 -2.34 -1.74
N GLU A 105 -16.77 -3.63 -1.98
CA GLU A 105 -17.52 -4.65 -1.25
C GLU A 105 -17.14 -4.67 0.24
N TYR A 106 -15.84 -4.60 0.53
CA TYR A 106 -15.34 -4.51 1.91
C TYR A 106 -15.90 -3.28 2.62
N MET A 107 -15.89 -2.11 1.99
CA MET A 107 -16.41 -0.87 2.55
C MET A 107 -17.93 -0.95 2.82
N SER A 108 -18.71 -1.54 1.91
CA SER A 108 -20.16 -1.67 2.08
C SER A 108 -20.58 -2.59 3.23
N HIS A 109 -19.70 -3.50 3.66
CA HIS A 109 -19.92 -4.43 4.76
C HIS A 109 -18.96 -4.18 5.94
N PHE A 110 -18.30 -3.02 5.95
CA PHE A 110 -17.30 -2.70 6.96
C PHE A 110 -17.95 -2.70 8.35
N THR A 111 -17.36 -3.46 9.23
CA THR A 111 -17.73 -3.49 10.66
C THR A 111 -16.45 -3.44 11.47
N VAL A 112 -16.41 -2.53 12.45
CA VAL A 112 -15.29 -2.45 13.39
C VAL A 112 -15.28 -3.69 14.27
N LYS A 113 -14.17 -4.41 14.27
CA LYS A 113 -13.94 -5.59 15.12
C LYS A 113 -12.85 -5.25 16.11
N GLY A 114 -13.14 -5.35 17.40
CA GLY A 114 -12.20 -5.01 18.47
C GLY A 114 -12.89 -4.25 19.58
N GLY A 115 -12.25 -3.19 20.07
CA GLY A 115 -12.73 -2.41 21.22
C GLY A 115 -11.92 -2.67 22.48
N GLY A 116 -10.71 -3.22 22.34
CA GLY A 116 -9.72 -3.38 23.42
C GLY A 116 -8.87 -2.14 23.66
N GLY A 117 -7.74 -2.33 24.29
CA GLY A 117 -6.69 -1.32 24.43
C GLY A 117 -5.95 -1.07 23.11
N THR A 118 -4.98 -0.16 23.14
CA THR A 118 -4.21 0.19 21.94
C THR A 118 -2.75 -0.23 22.09
N ASP A 119 -2.33 -1.17 21.27
CA ASP A 119 -0.92 -1.57 21.11
C ASP A 119 -0.64 -1.75 19.61
N PHE A 120 0.25 -0.93 19.07
CA PHE A 120 0.57 -0.99 17.64
C PHE A 120 1.53 -2.13 17.28
N ARG A 121 2.32 -2.62 18.25
CA ARG A 121 3.35 -3.65 18.03
C ARG A 121 2.84 -4.95 17.43
N PRO A 122 1.65 -5.49 17.78
CA PRO A 122 1.12 -6.71 17.18
C PRO A 122 0.91 -6.61 15.67
N ALA A 123 0.49 -5.45 15.16
CA ALA A 123 0.32 -5.23 13.72
C ALA A 123 1.67 -5.37 12.98
N PHE A 124 2.73 -4.75 13.49
CA PHE A 124 4.06 -4.86 12.91
C PHE A 124 4.63 -6.28 12.98
N ALA A 125 4.43 -6.96 14.11
CA ALA A 125 4.84 -8.35 14.25
C ALA A 125 4.11 -9.28 13.27
N TYR A 126 2.82 -9.03 13.04
CA TYR A 126 2.02 -9.77 12.06
C TYR A 126 2.49 -9.54 10.63
N VAL A 127 2.75 -8.28 10.25
CA VAL A 127 3.29 -7.94 8.92
C VAL A 127 4.66 -8.60 8.71
N GLU A 128 5.52 -8.64 9.74
CA GLU A 128 6.80 -9.37 9.66
C GLU A 128 6.59 -10.88 9.42
N GLN A 129 5.58 -11.49 10.04
CA GLN A 129 5.22 -12.90 9.77
C GLN A 129 4.76 -13.09 8.33
N LEU A 130 3.92 -12.19 7.78
CA LEU A 130 3.48 -12.24 6.38
C LEU A 130 4.66 -12.10 5.42
N MET A 131 5.63 -11.23 5.71
CA MET A 131 6.87 -11.08 4.93
C MET A 131 7.70 -12.36 4.94
N ARG A 132 7.89 -12.98 6.12
CA ARG A 132 8.60 -14.27 6.26
C ARG A 132 7.88 -15.39 5.51
N ALA A 133 6.56 -15.37 5.50
CA ALA A 133 5.72 -16.30 4.75
C ALA A 133 5.66 -16.01 3.23
N LYS A 134 6.41 -15.00 2.75
CA LYS A 134 6.45 -14.55 1.35
C LYS A 134 5.07 -14.23 0.76
N LYS A 135 4.19 -13.65 1.59
CA LYS A 135 2.87 -13.20 1.14
C LYS A 135 2.94 -11.92 0.31
N PHE A 136 4.00 -11.15 0.43
CA PHE A 136 4.27 -9.96 -0.36
C PHE A 136 5.33 -10.23 -1.42
N THR A 137 5.13 -9.66 -2.61
CA THR A 137 6.17 -9.60 -3.65
C THR A 137 7.18 -8.50 -3.31
N LYS A 138 6.69 -7.31 -2.97
CA LYS A 138 7.49 -6.16 -2.56
C LYS A 138 6.63 -5.24 -1.72
N LEU A 139 6.69 -5.38 -0.41
CA LEU A 139 5.98 -4.47 0.50
C LEU A 139 6.59 -3.06 0.41
N ARG A 140 5.79 -2.10 -0.06
CA ARG A 140 6.17 -0.69 -0.20
C ARG A 140 6.05 0.05 1.11
N GLY A 141 4.93 -0.15 1.78
CA GLY A 141 4.68 0.59 3.00
C GLY A 141 3.49 0.08 3.79
N LEU A 142 3.40 0.61 4.99
CA LEU A 142 2.32 0.40 5.92
C LEU A 142 1.73 1.76 6.31
N ILE A 143 0.42 1.89 6.21
CA ILE A 143 -0.33 3.05 6.67
C ILE A 143 -1.10 2.61 7.91
N TYR A 144 -0.90 3.30 9.02
CA TYR A 144 -1.56 3.03 10.28
C TYR A 144 -2.50 4.18 10.63
N PHE A 145 -3.80 3.92 10.60
CA PHE A 145 -4.83 4.87 10.97
C PHE A 145 -5.18 4.73 12.45
N THR A 146 -4.99 5.79 13.24
CA THR A 146 -5.14 5.76 14.71
C THR A 146 -5.31 7.17 15.29
N ASP A 147 -5.78 7.26 16.52
CA ASP A 147 -5.75 8.47 17.34
C ASP A 147 -4.38 8.69 18.04
N GLY A 148 -3.48 7.71 17.95
CA GLY A 148 -2.11 7.83 18.48
C GLY A 148 -1.91 7.46 19.93
N TYR A 149 -2.98 7.15 20.66
CA TYR A 149 -2.90 6.75 22.07
C TYR A 149 -2.54 5.26 22.20
N GLY A 150 -1.27 4.91 22.00
CA GLY A 150 -0.87 3.52 22.05
C GLY A 150 0.64 3.29 22.20
N ILE A 151 1.03 2.03 22.21
CA ILE A 151 2.43 1.64 22.36
C ILE A 151 3.05 1.42 21.00
N TYR A 152 4.00 2.29 20.64
CA TYR A 152 4.71 2.24 19.37
C TYR A 152 5.84 1.21 19.34
N PRO A 153 6.16 0.63 18.16
CA PRO A 153 7.32 -0.22 18.01
C PRO A 153 8.61 0.60 18.10
N ALA A 154 9.55 0.13 18.92
CA ALA A 154 10.84 0.81 19.08
C ALA A 154 11.77 0.62 17.86
N LYS A 155 11.58 -0.45 17.09
CA LYS A 155 12.43 -0.81 15.95
C LYS A 155 11.79 -0.39 14.64
N MET A 156 12.57 0.31 13.82
CA MET A 156 12.18 0.66 12.45
C MET A 156 11.98 -0.61 11.60
N PRO A 157 10.84 -0.76 10.93
CA PRO A 157 10.60 -1.85 9.98
C PRO A 157 11.38 -1.64 8.67
N PRO A 158 11.55 -2.67 7.84
CA PRO A 158 12.26 -2.58 6.56
C PRO A 158 11.40 -1.98 5.40
N TYR A 159 10.25 -1.41 5.70
CA TYR A 159 9.33 -0.75 4.78
C TYR A 159 8.94 0.63 5.31
N GLU A 160 8.47 1.49 4.43
CA GLU A 160 8.00 2.83 4.82
C GLU A 160 6.74 2.71 5.69
N THR A 161 6.64 3.54 6.72
CA THR A 161 5.49 3.53 7.62
C THR A 161 4.99 4.95 7.83
N ALA A 162 3.68 5.13 7.64
CA ALA A 162 2.99 6.36 7.93
C ALA A 162 1.93 6.12 9.00
N PHE A 163 1.92 6.96 10.03
CA PHE A 163 0.80 7.09 10.96
C PHE A 163 -0.09 8.24 10.52
N VAL A 164 -1.36 7.96 10.39
CA VAL A 164 -2.39 8.91 9.94
C VAL A 164 -3.32 9.20 11.09
N PHE A 165 -3.44 10.47 11.42
CA PHE A 165 -4.24 10.98 12.52
C PHE A 165 -5.33 11.91 11.99
N MET A 166 -6.48 11.91 12.67
CA MET A 166 -7.49 12.94 12.46
C MET A 166 -7.19 14.14 13.37
N LYS A 167 -7.31 15.34 12.85
CA LYS A 167 -6.93 16.60 13.51
C LYS A 167 -7.64 16.86 14.84
N GLU A 168 -8.86 16.36 15.00
CA GLU A 168 -9.70 16.76 16.11
C GLU A 168 -9.34 16.11 17.45
N ASP A 169 -8.78 14.90 17.45
CA ASP A 169 -8.47 14.18 18.69
C ASP A 169 -7.32 13.18 18.46
N TYR A 170 -6.07 13.65 18.53
CA TYR A 170 -4.92 12.79 18.33
C TYR A 170 -3.75 13.14 19.25
N GLN A 171 -2.90 12.16 19.49
CA GLN A 171 -1.61 12.31 20.15
C GLN A 171 -0.48 11.80 19.27
N ASP A 172 0.47 12.65 18.93
CA ASP A 172 1.60 12.31 18.06
C ASP A 172 2.98 12.39 18.73
N ILE A 173 3.01 12.66 20.05
CA ILE A 173 4.24 12.91 20.81
C ILE A 173 5.17 11.69 20.79
N ASP A 174 4.60 10.50 20.86
CA ASP A 174 5.34 9.24 20.98
C ASP A 174 5.59 8.57 19.60
N VAL A 175 5.20 9.23 18.50
CA VAL A 175 5.44 8.70 17.15
C VAL A 175 6.95 8.58 16.89
N PRO A 176 7.45 7.40 16.53
CA PRO A 176 8.87 7.22 16.30
C PRO A 176 9.42 8.12 15.19
N PRO A 177 10.63 8.65 15.31
CA PRO A 177 11.19 9.61 14.33
C PRO A 177 11.45 8.99 12.94
N TRP A 178 11.41 7.67 12.81
CA TRP A 178 11.52 6.98 11.53
C TRP A 178 10.20 6.87 10.77
N ALA A 179 9.07 7.17 11.42
CA ALA A 179 7.74 7.09 10.80
C ALA A 179 7.32 8.46 10.25
N ILE A 180 6.57 8.42 9.17
CA ILE A 180 5.91 9.59 8.59
C ILE A 180 4.66 9.89 9.42
N ARG A 181 4.45 11.17 9.75
CA ARG A 181 3.22 11.62 10.41
C ARG A 181 2.38 12.37 9.40
N LEU A 182 1.13 11.96 9.25
CA LEU A 182 0.13 12.62 8.42
C LEU A 182 -1.05 12.98 9.30
N ILE A 183 -1.47 14.23 9.24
CA ILE A 183 -2.63 14.73 9.96
C ILE A 183 -3.66 15.10 8.90
N LEU A 184 -4.82 14.48 8.94
CA LEU A 184 -5.92 14.77 8.03
C LEU A 184 -6.92 15.68 8.71
N ASP A 185 -7.35 16.72 8.01
CA ASP A 185 -8.48 17.56 8.40
C ASP A 185 -9.77 17.02 7.77
N GLU A 186 -10.92 17.21 8.41
CA GLU A 186 -12.20 16.87 7.79
C GLU A 186 -12.43 17.65 6.49
N GLU A 187 -11.92 18.89 6.42
CA GLU A 187 -11.97 19.71 5.20
C GLU A 187 -11.13 19.15 4.05
N ASP A 188 -10.03 18.47 4.35
CA ASP A 188 -9.20 17.78 3.36
C ASP A 188 -9.93 16.58 2.75
N LEU A 189 -10.86 15.97 3.50
CA LEU A 189 -11.67 14.83 3.10
C LEU A 189 -12.93 15.23 2.29
N GLU A 190 -13.36 16.48 2.34
CA GLU A 190 -14.54 16.98 1.61
C GLU A 190 -14.20 17.68 0.29
N SER A 191 -12.90 17.90 0.00
CA SER A 191 -12.44 18.76 -1.10
C SER A 191 -11.97 18.01 -2.36
N VAL A 192 -12.21 16.68 -2.46
CA VAL A 192 -11.77 15.86 -3.60
C VAL A 192 -12.95 15.31 -4.41
#